data_96012759480b4e74b13d3dc33d892783
#
_entry.id   96012759480b4e74b13d3dc33d892783
#
_cell.length_a   1.000
_cell.length_b   1.000
_cell.length_c   1.000
_cell.angle_alpha   90.00
_cell.angle_beta   90.00
_cell.angle_gamma   90.00
#
_symmetry.space_group_name_H-M   'P 1'
#
loop_
_entity.id
_entity.type
_entity.pdbx_description
1 polymer ?
#
loop_
_entity_poly.entity_id
_entity_poly.type
_entity_poly.pdbx_seq_one_letter_code
_entity_poly.pdbx_strand_id
1 'polypeptide(L)'
;MVDECENGDGATAARRYSHQDHKTKEAGDSSDGVDSISFLPDVILQSILSSLPTEIAIKTSILSKRWRHVWSDTPCLSFDWIRPHGPKGDIINKILGRYKARKMISFKLNANLQDDIPYIDRWIEFAMSRNVENMSLVFGYDGDHKYHVPDSFYISNSFKQLSVKYSFIDLKLPSFPVSWTSLKILYLKSCKLSEECMDKILSGCPVLESLTLDFCDKLLVLDLSKYLRLRTLVIKRNIWVPGPTQIIAPHIHYLSLTNSQLPCTLVDVSSLKEARMEICFCALEDLEADFLQTMVLRMLEKLQHVDKLTFGENFLTVLTLAELRSIPIPRFKVKDLTLETMISQYVIPGIVRVLQNSPELKKLTTIHRMMFGTITKNKIDTYLDLQGVKKDQRWSLEARVFENLKHWDVESRHVASFMELMLKKTKTLEKMVVWFYSYRKGQTLEELPEMVPVLADKNNVSIVLHLFKPNHRV
;
A
#
# COMPACT_ATOMS: atom_id res chain seq x y z
N MET A 1 9.94 46.40 31.37
CA MET A 1 10.83 45.88 32.41
C MET A 1 11.53 44.73 31.72
N VAL A 2 12.58 44.95 30.92
CA VAL A 2 13.98 45.32 31.22
C VAL A 2 14.54 44.39 32.29
N ASP A 3 15.45 43.57 31.84
CA ASP A 3 16.87 43.37 32.21
C ASP A 3 17.27 42.01 31.64
N GLU A 4 18.12 41.88 30.64
CA GLU A 4 19.59 42.03 30.52
C GLU A 4 20.37 41.35 31.63
N CYS A 5 21.30 40.50 31.23
CA CYS A 5 22.72 40.34 31.56
C CYS A 5 23.17 38.93 31.19
N GLU A 6 24.08 38.78 30.35
CA GLU A 6 25.54 38.95 30.20
C GLU A 6 26.34 37.63 30.31
N ASN A 7 27.06 37.37 29.24
CA ASN A 7 28.44 36.88 29.06
C ASN A 7 29.06 35.77 29.94
N GLY A 8 29.67 34.84 29.25
CA GLY A 8 30.69 33.93 29.78
C GLY A 8 31.51 33.26 28.71
N ASP A 9 32.66 33.85 28.40
CA ASP A 9 33.73 33.35 27.51
C ASP A 9 34.27 31.98 27.97
N GLY A 10 34.57 31.12 27.00
CA GLY A 10 35.28 29.89 27.22
C GLY A 10 36.15 29.48 26.01
N ALA A 11 37.31 30.08 25.92
CA ALA A 11 38.36 29.74 24.95
C ALA A 11 38.89 28.32 25.18
N THR A 12 39.05 27.52 24.13
CA THR A 12 39.90 26.32 24.17
C THR A 12 40.73 26.19 22.91
N ALA A 13 41.97 26.40 23.13
CA ALA A 13 43.23 25.91 22.58
C ALA A 13 43.23 25.15 21.26
N ALA A 14 43.80 25.79 20.24
CA ALA A 14 44.38 25.20 19.06
C ALA A 14 45.70 24.47 19.40
N ARG A 15 45.79 23.19 19.11
CA ARG A 15 47.08 22.48 19.05
C ARG A 15 47.62 22.57 17.64
N ARG A 16 48.70 23.33 17.49
CA ARG A 16 49.62 23.35 16.37
C ARG A 16 50.49 22.09 16.41
N TYR A 17 50.54 21.33 15.32
CA TYR A 17 51.64 20.43 15.07
C TYR A 17 52.48 20.99 13.93
N SER A 18 53.80 21.05 14.19
CA SER A 18 54.83 21.60 13.35
C SER A 18 55.20 20.64 12.19
N HIS A 19 55.46 21.24 11.03
CA HIS A 19 56.11 20.66 9.87
C HIS A 19 57.47 20.06 10.22
N GLN A 20 57.71 18.85 9.64
CA GLN A 20 59.04 18.43 9.23
C GLN A 20 58.97 17.98 7.79
N ASP A 21 59.73 18.67 6.95
CA ASP A 21 59.95 18.37 5.54
C ASP A 21 60.76 17.09 5.38
N HIS A 22 60.16 16.10 4.63
CA HIS A 22 60.94 15.09 3.93
C HIS A 22 60.51 15.10 2.47
N LYS A 23 61.37 15.65 1.61
CA LYS A 23 61.33 15.50 0.16
C LYS A 23 61.61 14.04 -0.20
N THR A 24 60.59 13.35 -0.61
CA THR A 24 60.71 12.18 -1.50
C THR A 24 59.91 12.49 -2.75
N LYS A 25 60.65 12.51 -3.88
CA LYS A 25 60.07 12.52 -5.23
C LYS A 25 59.37 11.19 -5.43
N GLU A 26 58.08 11.18 -5.49
CA GLU A 26 57.31 10.08 -6.08
C GLU A 26 56.51 10.61 -7.27
N ALA A 27 56.57 9.79 -8.32
CA ALA A 27 55.92 10.02 -9.60
C ALA A 27 54.45 10.26 -9.45
N GLY A 28 53.92 11.23 -10.19
CA GLY A 28 52.50 11.57 -10.22
C GLY A 28 51.69 10.39 -10.71
N ASP A 29 50.89 9.85 -9.81
CA ASP A 29 49.65 9.15 -10.16
C ASP A 29 48.51 10.19 -9.98
N SER A 30 48.30 10.95 -11.05
CA SER A 30 47.07 11.72 -11.21
C SER A 30 45.99 10.72 -11.52
N SER A 31 45.40 10.11 -10.50
CA SER A 31 44.07 9.54 -10.63
C SER A 31 43.10 10.71 -10.86
N ASP A 32 43.08 11.24 -12.08
CA ASP A 32 41.93 11.95 -12.62
C ASP A 32 40.74 11.02 -12.41
N GLY A 33 39.91 11.33 -11.45
CA GLY A 33 38.64 10.63 -11.23
C GLY A 33 37.87 10.68 -12.53
N VAL A 34 37.99 9.63 -13.33
CA VAL A 34 37.33 9.49 -14.62
C VAL A 34 35.84 9.67 -14.31
N ASP A 35 35.27 10.77 -14.80
CA ASP A 35 33.82 11.03 -14.68
C ASP A 35 33.05 9.95 -15.46
N SER A 36 32.92 8.79 -14.82
CA SER A 36 32.29 7.60 -15.41
C SER A 36 30.88 7.86 -15.90
N ILE A 37 30.18 8.83 -15.33
CA ILE A 37 28.79 9.18 -15.71
C ILE A 37 28.78 9.91 -17.06
N SER A 38 29.78 10.73 -17.35
CA SER A 38 29.89 11.45 -18.63
C SER A 38 30.14 10.56 -19.82
N PHE A 39 30.59 9.31 -19.62
CA PHE A 39 30.78 8.33 -20.70
C PHE A 39 29.54 7.47 -20.99
N LEU A 40 28.52 7.49 -20.14
CA LEU A 40 27.30 6.71 -20.36
C LEU A 40 26.56 7.16 -21.64
N PRO A 41 26.04 6.23 -22.46
CA PRO A 41 25.18 6.57 -23.59
C PRO A 41 23.93 7.37 -23.15
N ASP A 42 23.43 8.24 -24.01
CA ASP A 42 22.26 9.09 -23.70
C ASP A 42 21.03 8.27 -23.29
N VAL A 43 20.83 7.08 -23.87
CA VAL A 43 19.75 6.15 -23.51
C VAL A 43 19.82 5.74 -22.03
N ILE A 44 21.02 5.52 -21.50
CA ILE A 44 21.21 5.18 -20.08
C ILE A 44 20.96 6.40 -19.21
N LEU A 45 21.45 7.57 -19.60
CA LEU A 45 21.18 8.82 -18.89
C LEU A 45 19.67 9.14 -18.88
N GLN A 46 18.98 8.98 -20.01
CA GLN A 46 17.53 9.12 -20.11
C GLN A 46 16.79 8.13 -19.19
N SER A 47 17.25 6.88 -19.12
CA SER A 47 16.67 5.89 -18.20
C SER A 47 16.83 6.29 -16.73
N ILE A 48 18.01 6.79 -16.34
CA ILE A 48 18.26 7.31 -14.99
C ILE A 48 17.34 8.52 -14.71
N LEU A 49 17.30 9.49 -15.63
CA LEU A 49 16.47 10.69 -15.47
C LEU A 49 14.97 10.37 -15.44
N SER A 50 14.54 9.31 -16.11
CA SER A 50 13.15 8.84 -16.13
C SER A 50 12.65 8.35 -14.77
N SER A 51 13.55 7.99 -13.86
CA SER A 51 13.22 7.59 -12.48
C SER A 51 13.07 8.78 -11.54
N LEU A 52 13.43 9.99 -11.98
CA LEU A 52 13.39 11.21 -11.18
C LEU A 52 12.16 12.07 -11.51
N PRO A 53 11.66 12.86 -10.55
CA PRO A 53 10.74 13.95 -10.88
C PRO A 53 11.34 14.87 -11.93
N THR A 54 10.54 15.36 -12.90
CA THR A 54 11.02 16.16 -14.02
C THR A 54 11.78 17.40 -13.58
N GLU A 55 11.38 18.05 -12.49
CA GLU A 55 12.13 19.17 -11.91
C GLU A 55 13.57 18.80 -11.54
N ILE A 56 13.75 17.65 -10.92
CA ILE A 56 15.08 17.15 -10.52
C ILE A 56 15.90 16.80 -11.78
N ALA A 57 15.26 16.12 -12.74
CA ALA A 57 15.89 15.81 -14.03
C ALA A 57 16.38 17.08 -14.76
N ILE A 58 15.57 18.17 -14.75
CA ILE A 58 15.98 19.46 -15.32
C ILE A 58 17.14 20.07 -14.53
N LYS A 59 17.16 19.98 -13.21
CA LYS A 59 18.25 20.50 -12.38
C LYS A 59 19.58 19.88 -12.71
N THR A 60 19.63 18.63 -13.18
CA THR A 60 20.88 17.99 -13.63
C THR A 60 21.52 18.69 -14.83
N SER A 61 20.79 19.55 -15.53
CA SER A 61 21.30 20.36 -16.67
C SER A 61 22.49 21.25 -16.30
N ILE A 62 22.72 21.53 -15.02
CA ILE A 62 23.87 22.30 -14.53
C ILE A 62 25.18 21.48 -14.55
N LEU A 63 25.11 20.16 -14.57
CA LEU A 63 26.26 19.28 -14.43
C LEU A 63 27.22 19.39 -15.64
N SER A 64 26.67 19.46 -16.87
CA SER A 64 27.47 19.66 -18.07
C SER A 64 26.64 20.14 -19.26
N LYS A 65 27.32 20.55 -20.35
CA LYS A 65 26.67 20.93 -21.63
C LYS A 65 25.84 19.76 -22.20
N ARG A 66 26.28 18.52 -22.04
CA ARG A 66 25.57 17.31 -22.46
C ARG A 66 24.28 17.10 -21.68
N TRP A 67 24.31 17.17 -20.34
CA TRP A 67 23.15 16.99 -19.49
C TRP A 67 22.04 18.02 -19.71
N ARG A 68 22.40 19.19 -20.29
CA ARG A 68 21.46 20.28 -20.53
C ARG A 68 20.26 19.88 -21.39
N HIS A 69 20.41 18.89 -22.25
CA HIS A 69 19.38 18.49 -23.21
C HIS A 69 18.83 17.07 -22.99
N VAL A 70 19.52 16.20 -22.24
CA VAL A 70 19.15 14.79 -22.07
C VAL A 70 17.74 14.64 -21.53
N TRP A 71 17.34 15.47 -20.57
CA TRP A 71 16.01 15.43 -19.99
C TRP A 71 14.88 15.65 -21.00
N SER A 72 15.11 16.44 -22.06
CA SER A 72 14.08 16.76 -23.05
C SER A 72 13.68 15.58 -23.93
N ASP A 73 14.50 14.56 -23.97
CA ASP A 73 14.31 13.33 -24.75
C ASP A 73 13.98 12.12 -23.84
N THR A 74 13.82 12.34 -22.52
CA THR A 74 13.40 11.26 -21.60
C THR A 74 11.98 10.78 -21.93
N PRO A 75 11.72 9.46 -21.91
CA PRO A 75 10.38 8.95 -22.20
C PRO A 75 9.36 9.16 -21.08
N CYS A 76 9.76 9.74 -19.97
CA CYS A 76 8.92 9.93 -18.79
C CYS A 76 8.91 11.38 -18.33
N LEU A 77 7.72 11.91 -18.06
CA LEU A 77 7.53 13.20 -17.40
C LEU A 77 6.72 12.99 -16.11
N SER A 78 7.18 13.60 -15.03
CA SER A 78 6.49 13.57 -13.73
C SER A 78 6.42 14.98 -13.13
N PHE A 79 5.22 15.48 -13.00
CA PHE A 79 4.88 16.76 -12.38
C PHE A 79 4.18 16.51 -11.03
N ASP A 80 4.79 15.69 -10.19
CA ASP A 80 4.24 15.26 -8.91
C ASP A 80 4.76 16.15 -7.77
N TRP A 81 4.66 17.47 -7.94
CA TRP A 81 5.15 18.42 -6.94
C TRP A 81 4.00 18.92 -6.08
N ILE A 82 4.09 18.60 -4.83
CA ILE A 82 3.27 19.24 -3.81
C ILE A 82 3.97 20.54 -3.40
N ARG A 83 3.83 21.61 -4.20
CA ARG A 83 4.09 22.95 -3.69
C ARG A 83 2.77 23.56 -3.25
N PRO A 84 2.68 24.03 -1.99
CA PRO A 84 1.42 24.55 -1.44
C PRO A 84 0.90 25.80 -2.14
N HIS A 85 1.74 26.58 -2.82
CA HIS A 85 1.33 27.87 -3.38
C HIS A 85 2.08 28.22 -4.67
N GLY A 86 1.35 28.75 -5.64
CA GLY A 86 1.81 29.42 -6.84
C GLY A 86 1.41 28.73 -8.17
N PRO A 87 1.19 29.50 -9.23
CA PRO A 87 0.76 29.00 -10.52
C PRO A 87 1.84 28.09 -11.14
N LYS A 88 1.54 26.81 -11.29
CA LYS A 88 2.43 25.81 -11.92
C LYS A 88 2.34 25.88 -13.44
N GLY A 89 1.27 26.46 -13.98
CA GLY A 89 0.90 26.47 -15.39
C GLY A 89 2.02 26.95 -16.31
N ASP A 90 2.62 28.09 -16.02
CA ASP A 90 3.68 28.66 -16.85
C ASP A 90 4.97 27.81 -16.85
N ILE A 91 5.30 27.21 -15.71
CA ILE A 91 6.49 26.37 -15.59
C ILE A 91 6.30 25.07 -16.39
N ILE A 92 5.17 24.41 -16.22
CA ILE A 92 4.86 23.17 -16.95
C ILE A 92 4.79 23.47 -18.46
N ASN A 93 4.13 24.55 -18.87
CA ASN A 93 4.06 24.97 -20.28
C ASN A 93 5.46 25.21 -20.88
N LYS A 94 6.37 25.86 -20.15
CA LYS A 94 7.77 26.06 -20.59
C LYS A 94 8.51 24.72 -20.73
N ILE A 95 8.29 23.78 -19.83
CA ILE A 95 8.89 22.44 -19.88
C ILE A 95 8.35 21.68 -21.10
N LEU A 96 7.03 21.62 -21.27
CA LEU A 96 6.39 20.94 -22.39
C LEU A 96 6.81 21.53 -23.74
N GLY A 97 6.99 22.86 -23.82
CA GLY A 97 7.50 23.52 -25.03
C GLY A 97 8.94 23.17 -25.40
N ARG A 98 9.73 22.65 -24.47
CA ARG A 98 11.13 22.21 -24.70
C ARG A 98 11.27 20.70 -24.84
N TYR A 99 10.21 19.94 -24.57
CA TYR A 99 10.23 18.49 -24.61
C TYR A 99 10.23 17.98 -26.06
N LYS A 100 11.14 17.06 -26.38
CA LYS A 100 11.43 16.62 -27.75
C LYS A 100 11.06 15.16 -28.03
N ALA A 101 10.97 14.31 -27.01
CA ALA A 101 10.68 12.90 -27.21
C ALA A 101 9.37 12.70 -28.00
N ARG A 102 9.45 11.90 -29.06
CA ARG A 102 8.29 11.61 -29.94
C ARG A 102 7.31 10.63 -29.32
N LYS A 103 7.79 9.72 -28.48
CA LYS A 103 7.00 8.72 -27.77
C LYS A 103 7.16 8.94 -26.27
N MET A 104 6.06 8.86 -25.54
CA MET A 104 6.05 8.99 -24.09
C MET A 104 5.65 7.66 -23.45
N ILE A 105 6.47 7.15 -22.55
CA ILE A 105 6.14 5.93 -21.79
C ILE A 105 5.29 6.29 -20.58
N SER A 106 5.65 7.33 -19.84
CA SER A 106 4.92 7.69 -18.61
C SER A 106 4.72 9.19 -18.49
N PHE A 107 3.50 9.58 -18.12
CA PHE A 107 3.12 10.93 -17.75
C PHE A 107 2.43 10.94 -16.40
N LYS A 108 3.01 11.65 -15.44
CA LYS A 108 2.42 11.85 -14.11
C LYS A 108 2.15 13.33 -13.88
N LEU A 109 0.91 13.64 -13.55
CA LEU A 109 0.45 15.01 -13.30
C LEU A 109 -0.28 15.06 -11.94
N ASN A 110 0.18 15.94 -11.07
CA ASN A 110 -0.54 16.33 -9.85
C ASN A 110 -0.97 17.80 -10.05
N ALA A 111 -2.24 18.01 -10.36
CA ALA A 111 -2.81 19.32 -10.64
C ALA A 111 -3.70 19.79 -9.50
N ASN A 112 -3.62 21.08 -9.19
CA ASN A 112 -4.56 21.76 -8.30
C ASN A 112 -5.72 22.30 -9.14
N LEU A 113 -6.95 21.86 -8.85
CA LEU A 113 -8.12 22.30 -9.59
C LEU A 113 -8.47 23.79 -9.40
N GLN A 114 -7.90 24.46 -8.39
CA GLN A 114 -8.09 25.88 -8.20
C GLN A 114 -7.31 26.72 -9.21
N ASP A 115 -6.03 26.35 -9.40
CA ASP A 115 -5.08 27.20 -10.16
C ASP A 115 -4.81 26.68 -11.58
N ASP A 116 -4.90 25.36 -11.78
CA ASP A 116 -4.38 24.69 -12.97
C ASP A 116 -5.47 24.39 -14.03
N ILE A 117 -6.78 24.53 -13.73
CA ILE A 117 -7.89 24.20 -14.65
C ILE A 117 -7.64 24.72 -16.08
N PRO A 118 -7.22 25.98 -16.31
CA PRO A 118 -7.05 26.49 -17.67
C PRO A 118 -5.99 25.77 -18.51
N TYR A 119 -5.16 24.93 -17.87
CA TYR A 119 -4.02 24.30 -18.52
C TYR A 119 -4.11 22.78 -18.58
N ILE A 120 -4.92 22.14 -17.72
CA ILE A 120 -4.93 20.67 -17.53
C ILE A 120 -5.26 19.95 -18.84
N ASP A 121 -6.28 20.39 -19.57
CA ASP A 121 -6.68 19.78 -20.84
C ASP A 121 -5.51 19.76 -21.83
N ARG A 122 -4.82 20.88 -21.98
CA ARG A 122 -3.65 20.99 -22.85
C ARG A 122 -2.51 20.05 -22.44
N TRP A 123 -2.30 19.84 -21.14
CA TRP A 123 -1.26 18.93 -20.67
C TRP A 123 -1.62 17.47 -20.91
N ILE A 124 -2.88 17.11 -20.71
CA ILE A 124 -3.40 15.77 -21.02
C ILE A 124 -3.29 15.51 -22.53
N GLU A 125 -3.79 16.41 -23.37
CA GLU A 125 -3.72 16.30 -24.82
C GLU A 125 -2.28 16.23 -25.34
N PHE A 126 -1.37 16.99 -24.72
CA PHE A 126 0.04 16.92 -25.04
C PHE A 126 0.61 15.51 -24.81
N ALA A 127 0.30 14.88 -23.67
CA ALA A 127 0.74 13.53 -23.38
C ALA A 127 0.11 12.50 -24.32
N MET A 128 -1.18 12.66 -24.63
CA MET A 128 -1.90 11.78 -25.54
C MET A 128 -1.38 11.87 -26.98
N SER A 129 -1.03 13.06 -27.45
CA SER A 129 -0.44 13.26 -28.79
C SER A 129 0.91 12.53 -28.98
N ARG A 130 1.54 12.08 -27.89
CA ARG A 130 2.77 11.29 -27.87
C ARG A 130 2.56 9.81 -27.57
N ASN A 131 1.33 9.33 -27.71
CA ASN A 131 0.96 7.94 -27.47
C ASN A 131 1.43 7.42 -26.09
N VAL A 132 1.15 8.18 -25.02
CA VAL A 132 1.54 7.81 -23.67
C VAL A 132 0.95 6.45 -23.28
N GLU A 133 1.82 5.61 -22.69
CA GLU A 133 1.45 4.25 -22.28
C GLU A 133 0.93 4.19 -20.83
N ASN A 134 1.56 4.94 -19.92
CA ASN A 134 1.23 4.94 -18.49
C ASN A 134 0.86 6.37 -18.08
N MET A 135 -0.42 6.61 -17.83
CA MET A 135 -0.90 7.93 -17.42
C MET A 135 -1.35 7.90 -15.94
N SER A 136 -0.86 8.86 -15.17
CA SER A 136 -1.27 9.05 -13.77
C SER A 136 -1.69 10.49 -13.54
N LEU A 137 -2.97 10.69 -13.23
CA LEU A 137 -3.56 11.98 -12.97
C LEU A 137 -4.02 12.05 -11.51
N VAL A 138 -3.58 13.06 -10.80
CA VAL A 138 -4.01 13.37 -9.43
C VAL A 138 -4.58 14.78 -9.44
N PHE A 139 -5.85 14.90 -9.10
CA PHE A 139 -6.54 16.18 -9.01
C PHE A 139 -6.77 16.50 -7.54
N GLY A 140 -6.06 17.52 -7.04
CA GLY A 140 -6.23 18.03 -5.67
C GLY A 140 -7.60 18.70 -5.51
N TYR A 141 -8.18 18.56 -4.32
CA TYR A 141 -9.43 19.24 -3.98
C TYR A 141 -9.17 20.73 -3.72
N ASP A 142 -10.03 21.55 -4.30
CA ASP A 142 -10.29 22.88 -3.76
C ASP A 142 -11.69 23.37 -4.16
N GLY A 143 -12.62 23.28 -3.22
CA GLY A 143 -13.96 23.83 -3.34
C GLY A 143 -14.89 23.13 -4.35
N ASP A 144 -15.86 23.88 -4.86
CA ASP A 144 -16.95 23.40 -5.73
C ASP A 144 -16.58 23.29 -7.22
N HIS A 145 -15.29 23.32 -7.58
CA HIS A 145 -14.88 23.29 -8.99
C HIS A 145 -15.13 21.91 -9.62
N LYS A 146 -16.02 21.90 -10.61
CA LYS A 146 -16.33 20.73 -11.44
C LYS A 146 -15.40 20.72 -12.65
N TYR A 147 -14.29 20.01 -12.54
CA TYR A 147 -13.41 19.76 -13.69
C TYR A 147 -13.83 18.45 -14.40
N HIS A 148 -13.88 18.48 -15.71
CA HIS A 148 -14.10 17.33 -16.56
C HIS A 148 -12.90 17.16 -17.48
N VAL A 149 -12.35 15.95 -17.54
CA VAL A 149 -11.28 15.64 -18.48
C VAL A 149 -11.79 15.77 -19.92
N PRO A 150 -10.90 16.16 -20.87
CA PRO A 150 -11.30 16.35 -22.26
C PRO A 150 -11.81 15.05 -22.90
N ASP A 151 -12.74 15.17 -23.82
CA ASP A 151 -13.35 14.02 -24.51
C ASP A 151 -12.32 13.11 -25.19
N SER A 152 -11.25 13.67 -25.73
CA SER A 152 -10.13 12.93 -26.32
C SER A 152 -9.49 11.92 -25.35
N PHE A 153 -9.50 12.20 -24.04
CA PHE A 153 -8.98 11.30 -23.01
C PHE A 153 -9.66 9.92 -23.01
N TYR A 154 -10.95 9.90 -23.32
CA TYR A 154 -11.73 8.65 -23.31
C TYR A 154 -11.50 7.76 -24.54
N ILE A 155 -10.70 8.23 -25.51
CA ILE A 155 -10.36 7.49 -26.73
C ILE A 155 -8.84 7.37 -26.82
N SER A 156 -8.30 6.20 -26.47
CA SER A 156 -6.86 5.94 -26.56
C SER A 156 -6.57 4.47 -26.79
N ASN A 157 -5.74 4.21 -27.80
CA ASN A 157 -5.21 2.87 -28.07
C ASN A 157 -3.80 2.66 -27.50
N SER A 158 -3.22 3.69 -26.86
CA SER A 158 -1.86 3.63 -26.31
C SER A 158 -1.81 3.35 -24.82
N PHE A 159 -2.86 3.66 -24.06
CA PHE A 159 -2.86 3.43 -22.61
C PHE A 159 -2.74 1.95 -22.27
N LYS A 160 -1.69 1.62 -21.52
CA LYS A 160 -1.50 0.30 -20.87
C LYS A 160 -1.86 0.35 -19.40
N GLN A 161 -1.56 1.48 -18.75
CA GLN A 161 -1.88 1.73 -17.36
C GLN A 161 -2.49 3.12 -17.21
N LEU A 162 -3.61 3.20 -16.52
CA LEU A 162 -4.29 4.45 -16.21
C LEU A 162 -4.57 4.52 -14.72
N SER A 163 -4.09 5.59 -14.08
CA SER A 163 -4.36 5.90 -12.69
C SER A 163 -4.99 7.28 -12.60
N VAL A 164 -6.19 7.33 -12.04
CA VAL A 164 -6.92 8.60 -11.84
C VAL A 164 -7.32 8.71 -10.39
N LYS A 165 -6.88 9.79 -9.74
CA LYS A 165 -7.25 10.12 -8.38
C LYS A 165 -7.98 11.46 -8.40
N TYR A 166 -9.25 11.42 -8.03
CA TYR A 166 -10.05 12.61 -7.79
C TYR A 166 -10.24 12.87 -6.29
N SER A 167 -10.55 14.11 -5.94
CA SER A 167 -11.06 14.45 -4.60
C SER A 167 -12.58 14.50 -4.65
N PHE A 168 -13.23 13.31 -4.67
CA PHE A 168 -14.70 13.15 -4.62
C PHE A 168 -15.50 13.82 -5.74
N ILE A 169 -14.91 13.93 -6.95
CA ILE A 169 -15.58 14.47 -8.12
C ILE A 169 -16.33 13.35 -8.86
N ASP A 170 -17.52 13.66 -9.39
CA ASP A 170 -18.24 12.77 -10.29
C ASP A 170 -17.45 12.59 -11.59
N LEU A 171 -17.09 11.36 -11.92
CA LEU A 171 -16.48 11.04 -13.20
C LEU A 171 -17.59 11.10 -14.27
N LYS A 172 -17.79 12.27 -14.85
CA LYS A 172 -18.76 12.44 -15.93
C LYS A 172 -18.19 11.85 -17.20
N LEU A 173 -18.75 10.73 -17.61
CA LEU A 173 -18.38 10.09 -18.88
C LEU A 173 -18.98 10.85 -20.08
N PRO A 174 -18.29 10.79 -21.24
CA PRO A 174 -18.82 11.33 -22.48
C PRO A 174 -20.09 10.60 -22.91
N SER A 175 -20.83 11.22 -23.83
CA SER A 175 -22.02 10.59 -24.45
C SER A 175 -21.66 9.43 -25.39
N PHE A 176 -20.43 9.40 -25.91
CA PHE A 176 -19.90 8.33 -26.75
C PHE A 176 -19.22 7.22 -25.92
N PRO A 177 -19.01 6.02 -26.50
CA PRO A 177 -18.35 4.92 -25.82
C PRO A 177 -16.89 5.24 -25.45
N VAL A 178 -16.47 4.87 -24.24
CA VAL A 178 -15.06 4.84 -23.84
C VAL A 178 -14.33 3.81 -24.70
N SER A 179 -13.11 4.11 -25.14
CA SER A 179 -12.28 3.22 -25.95
C SER A 179 -10.83 3.27 -25.51
N TRP A 180 -10.48 2.46 -24.50
CA TRP A 180 -9.13 2.23 -24.01
C TRP A 180 -8.68 0.82 -24.36
N THR A 181 -8.50 0.57 -25.65
CA THR A 181 -8.38 -0.77 -26.24
C THR A 181 -7.15 -1.56 -25.81
N SER A 182 -6.09 -0.89 -25.34
CA SER A 182 -4.84 -1.53 -24.86
C SER A 182 -4.70 -1.51 -23.33
N LEU A 183 -5.71 -0.99 -22.60
CA LEU A 183 -5.62 -0.79 -21.16
C LEU A 183 -5.64 -2.12 -20.41
N LYS A 184 -4.57 -2.38 -19.64
CA LYS A 184 -4.42 -3.58 -18.81
C LYS A 184 -4.63 -3.31 -17.32
N ILE A 185 -4.26 -2.13 -16.84
CA ILE A 185 -4.33 -1.77 -15.42
C ILE A 185 -5.10 -0.46 -15.28
N LEU A 186 -6.20 -0.52 -14.55
CA LEU A 186 -7.02 0.65 -14.20
C LEU A 186 -7.02 0.85 -12.68
N TYR A 187 -6.59 2.02 -12.24
CA TYR A 187 -6.64 2.45 -10.85
C TYR A 187 -7.49 3.71 -10.73
N LEU A 188 -8.60 3.61 -10.02
CA LEU A 188 -9.50 4.73 -9.71
C LEU A 188 -9.51 4.97 -8.21
N LYS A 189 -9.24 6.21 -7.80
CA LYS A 189 -9.22 6.59 -6.39
C LYS A 189 -10.11 7.80 -6.12
N SER A 190 -10.94 7.70 -5.08
CA SER A 190 -11.84 8.75 -4.61
C SER A 190 -12.76 9.29 -5.72
N CYS A 191 -13.19 8.39 -6.61
CA CYS A 191 -14.12 8.72 -7.69
C CYS A 191 -15.56 8.36 -7.29
N LYS A 192 -16.53 9.18 -7.72
CA LYS A 192 -17.95 8.83 -7.64
C LYS A 192 -18.33 8.09 -8.92
N LEU A 193 -18.65 6.81 -8.81
CA LEU A 193 -18.90 5.90 -9.94
C LEU A 193 -20.27 5.27 -9.80
N SER A 194 -21.21 5.60 -10.70
CA SER A 194 -22.43 4.82 -10.81
C SER A 194 -22.17 3.48 -11.52
N GLU A 195 -23.11 2.53 -11.38
CA GLU A 195 -23.05 1.24 -12.09
C GLU A 195 -22.97 1.44 -13.60
N GLU A 196 -23.78 2.34 -14.16
CA GLU A 196 -23.76 2.69 -15.57
C GLU A 196 -22.39 3.26 -16.01
N CYS A 197 -21.79 4.10 -15.17
CA CYS A 197 -20.47 4.67 -15.41
C CYS A 197 -19.41 3.56 -15.43
N MET A 198 -19.47 2.64 -14.48
CA MET A 198 -18.54 1.52 -14.42
C MET A 198 -18.69 0.58 -15.63
N ASP A 199 -19.91 0.25 -16.03
CA ASP A 199 -20.16 -0.57 -17.21
C ASP A 199 -19.62 0.07 -18.51
N LYS A 200 -19.82 1.38 -18.68
CA LYS A 200 -19.26 2.12 -19.84
C LYS A 200 -17.73 2.09 -19.85
N ILE A 201 -17.09 2.27 -18.70
CA ILE A 201 -15.63 2.20 -18.56
C ILE A 201 -15.12 0.79 -18.93
N LEU A 202 -15.68 -0.22 -18.30
CA LEU A 202 -15.21 -1.59 -18.45
C LEU A 202 -15.46 -2.14 -19.87
N SER A 203 -16.59 -1.78 -20.50
CA SER A 203 -16.87 -2.16 -21.89
C SER A 203 -15.85 -1.56 -22.88
N GLY A 204 -15.27 -0.41 -22.54
CA GLY A 204 -14.17 0.20 -23.31
C GLY A 204 -12.79 -0.41 -23.11
N CYS A 205 -12.65 -1.39 -22.21
CA CYS A 205 -11.38 -1.96 -21.79
C CYS A 205 -11.29 -3.47 -22.05
N PRO A 206 -11.29 -3.95 -23.29
CA PRO A 206 -11.44 -5.38 -23.63
C PRO A 206 -10.26 -6.26 -23.15
N VAL A 207 -9.11 -5.66 -22.83
CA VAL A 207 -7.91 -6.39 -22.40
C VAL A 207 -7.54 -6.11 -20.95
N LEU A 208 -8.47 -5.57 -20.14
CA LEU A 208 -8.23 -5.22 -18.73
C LEU A 208 -7.92 -6.48 -17.91
N GLU A 209 -6.77 -6.45 -17.22
CA GLU A 209 -6.26 -7.53 -16.37
C GLU A 209 -6.37 -7.19 -14.87
N SER A 210 -6.28 -5.91 -14.51
CA SER A 210 -6.29 -5.45 -13.12
C SER A 210 -7.16 -4.21 -12.94
N LEU A 211 -8.08 -4.28 -11.95
CA LEU A 211 -8.94 -3.17 -11.54
C LEU A 211 -8.72 -2.85 -10.06
N THR A 212 -8.45 -1.59 -9.76
CA THR A 212 -8.38 -1.09 -8.38
C THR A 212 -9.39 0.04 -8.18
N LEU A 213 -10.26 -0.13 -7.20
CA LEU A 213 -11.23 0.85 -6.72
C LEU A 213 -10.85 1.24 -5.29
N ASP A 214 -10.22 2.39 -5.13
CA ASP A 214 -9.69 2.89 -3.85
C ASP A 214 -10.57 4.05 -3.36
N PHE A 215 -11.47 3.79 -2.40
CA PHE A 215 -12.47 4.75 -1.89
C PHE A 215 -13.35 5.35 -3.01
N CYS A 216 -13.88 4.50 -3.88
CA CYS A 216 -14.87 4.90 -4.89
C CYS A 216 -16.28 4.74 -4.34
N ASP A 217 -17.12 5.74 -4.58
CA ASP A 217 -18.49 5.83 -4.04
C ASP A 217 -19.56 5.60 -5.13
N LYS A 218 -20.82 5.50 -4.69
CA LYS A 218 -22.06 5.33 -5.48
C LYS A 218 -22.22 3.97 -6.19
N LEU A 219 -21.25 3.11 -6.18
CA LEU A 219 -21.33 1.78 -6.76
C LEU A 219 -21.92 0.80 -5.74
N LEU A 220 -23.13 0.28 -5.99
CA LEU A 220 -23.80 -0.71 -5.12
C LEU A 220 -23.46 -2.14 -5.55
N VAL A 221 -23.56 -2.44 -6.84
CA VAL A 221 -23.27 -3.74 -7.40
C VAL A 221 -22.08 -3.65 -8.36
N LEU A 222 -21.04 -4.42 -8.09
CA LEU A 222 -19.90 -4.58 -9.01
C LEU A 222 -20.02 -5.95 -9.67
N ASP A 223 -20.60 -5.97 -10.87
CA ASP A 223 -20.70 -7.19 -11.69
C ASP A 223 -19.59 -7.24 -12.74
N LEU A 224 -18.65 -8.15 -12.54
CA LEU A 224 -17.51 -8.38 -13.43
C LEU A 224 -17.59 -9.68 -14.22
N SER A 225 -18.76 -10.32 -14.24
CA SER A 225 -18.97 -11.64 -14.89
C SER A 225 -18.67 -11.64 -16.39
N LYS A 226 -18.88 -10.52 -17.08
CA LYS A 226 -18.64 -10.35 -18.52
C LYS A 226 -17.16 -10.15 -18.89
N TYR A 227 -16.28 -9.81 -17.91
CA TYR A 227 -14.91 -9.38 -18.17
C TYR A 227 -13.91 -10.52 -17.96
N LEU A 228 -13.84 -11.42 -18.93
CA LEU A 228 -13.13 -12.71 -18.86
C LEU A 228 -11.60 -12.59 -18.69
N ARG A 229 -11.01 -11.45 -19.00
CA ARG A 229 -9.55 -11.21 -18.86
C ARG A 229 -9.14 -10.64 -17.51
N LEU A 230 -10.11 -10.13 -16.75
CA LEU A 230 -9.82 -9.55 -15.44
C LEU A 230 -9.37 -10.64 -14.47
N ARG A 231 -8.20 -10.45 -13.84
CA ARG A 231 -7.58 -11.40 -12.92
C ARG A 231 -7.37 -10.83 -11.53
N THR A 232 -7.19 -9.52 -11.43
CA THR A 232 -6.88 -8.85 -10.17
C THR A 232 -7.94 -7.81 -9.85
N LEU A 233 -8.51 -7.90 -8.66
CA LEU A 233 -9.46 -6.92 -8.13
C LEU A 233 -9.00 -6.43 -6.76
N VAL A 234 -8.85 -5.13 -6.64
CA VAL A 234 -8.53 -4.48 -5.36
C VAL A 234 -9.63 -3.48 -5.04
N ILE A 235 -10.26 -3.63 -3.88
CA ILE A 235 -11.31 -2.72 -3.39
C ILE A 235 -10.93 -2.23 -2.01
N LYS A 236 -10.93 -0.90 -1.83
CA LYS A 236 -10.81 -0.27 -0.51
C LYS A 236 -12.01 0.61 -0.27
N ARG A 237 -12.64 0.42 0.86
CA ARG A 237 -13.84 1.15 1.29
C ARG A 237 -13.79 1.45 2.79
N ASN A 238 -14.49 2.47 3.20
CA ASN A 238 -14.68 2.82 4.60
C ASN A 238 -16.13 3.31 4.82
N ILE A 239 -16.44 3.76 6.03
CA ILE A 239 -17.79 4.20 6.39
C ILE A 239 -18.24 5.44 5.62
N TRP A 240 -17.31 6.34 5.27
CA TRP A 240 -17.65 7.57 4.53
C TRP A 240 -17.76 7.33 3.03
N VAL A 241 -17.11 6.24 2.55
CA VAL A 241 -17.12 5.85 1.14
C VAL A 241 -17.47 4.37 1.06
N PRO A 242 -18.77 4.04 1.06
CA PRO A 242 -19.24 2.66 1.23
C PRO A 242 -18.85 1.72 0.11
N GLY A 243 -18.65 2.21 -1.13
CA GLY A 243 -18.30 1.37 -2.27
C GLY A 243 -19.30 0.23 -2.52
N PRO A 244 -18.94 -0.80 -3.29
CA PRO A 244 -19.86 -1.86 -3.65
C PRO A 244 -20.26 -2.73 -2.46
N THR A 245 -21.57 -2.97 -2.34
CA THR A 245 -22.16 -3.89 -1.34
C THR A 245 -22.26 -5.32 -1.84
N GLN A 246 -22.22 -5.53 -3.16
CA GLN A 246 -22.19 -6.85 -3.80
C GLN A 246 -21.07 -6.91 -4.83
N ILE A 247 -20.32 -8.00 -4.81
CA ILE A 247 -19.20 -8.26 -5.72
C ILE A 247 -19.43 -9.59 -6.43
N ILE A 248 -19.52 -9.53 -7.76
CA ILE A 248 -19.69 -10.68 -8.65
C ILE A 248 -18.49 -10.69 -9.58
N ALA A 249 -17.52 -11.57 -9.35
CA ALA A 249 -16.25 -11.58 -10.04
C ALA A 249 -15.74 -13.03 -10.27
N PRO A 250 -16.43 -13.85 -11.06
CA PRO A 250 -16.14 -15.29 -11.17
C PRO A 250 -14.78 -15.61 -11.81
N HIS A 251 -14.18 -14.67 -12.53
CA HIS A 251 -12.95 -14.89 -13.31
C HIS A 251 -11.68 -14.36 -12.64
N ILE A 252 -11.79 -13.66 -11.51
CA ILE A 252 -10.61 -13.14 -10.81
C ILE A 252 -9.84 -14.25 -10.11
N HIS A 253 -8.51 -14.08 -10.05
CA HIS A 253 -7.60 -14.97 -9.34
C HIS A 253 -7.10 -14.35 -8.03
N TYR A 254 -7.04 -13.02 -7.97
CA TYR A 254 -6.61 -12.26 -6.80
C TYR A 254 -7.67 -11.25 -6.40
N LEU A 255 -8.04 -11.27 -5.11
CA LEU A 255 -8.91 -10.28 -4.48
C LEU A 255 -8.20 -9.65 -3.29
N SER A 256 -8.11 -8.33 -3.24
CA SER A 256 -7.79 -7.59 -2.02
C SER A 256 -8.98 -6.72 -1.63
N LEU A 257 -9.60 -7.03 -0.50
CA LEU A 257 -10.75 -6.30 0.02
C LEU A 257 -10.41 -5.70 1.38
N THR A 258 -10.35 -4.37 1.44
CA THR A 258 -10.40 -3.62 2.69
C THR A 258 -11.84 -3.13 2.88
N ASN A 259 -12.56 -3.76 3.80
CA ASN A 259 -13.95 -3.47 4.10
C ASN A 259 -14.09 -2.52 5.30
N SER A 260 -15.32 -2.20 5.66
CA SER A 260 -15.71 -1.42 6.84
C SER A 260 -16.88 -2.12 7.57
N GLN A 261 -17.48 -1.49 8.56
CA GLN A 261 -18.70 -1.98 9.22
C GLN A 261 -19.97 -1.89 8.33
N LEU A 262 -19.81 -1.64 7.03
CA LEU A 262 -20.95 -1.58 6.10
C LEU A 262 -21.10 -2.90 5.33
N PRO A 263 -22.34 -3.25 4.92
CA PRO A 263 -22.62 -4.49 4.22
C PRO A 263 -21.74 -4.69 3.00
N CYS A 264 -21.17 -5.89 2.86
CA CYS A 264 -20.46 -6.33 1.66
C CYS A 264 -20.62 -7.85 1.51
N THR A 265 -20.98 -8.28 0.32
CA THR A 265 -21.20 -9.69 0.02
C THR A 265 -20.38 -10.10 -1.19
N LEU A 266 -19.60 -11.16 -1.04
CA LEU A 266 -18.96 -11.84 -2.16
C LEU A 266 -19.99 -12.83 -2.74
N VAL A 267 -20.60 -12.49 -3.87
CA VAL A 267 -21.67 -13.32 -4.49
C VAL A 267 -21.04 -14.48 -5.23
N ASP A 268 -20.14 -14.18 -6.17
CA ASP A 268 -19.40 -15.19 -6.93
C ASP A 268 -17.94 -14.78 -7.11
N VAL A 269 -17.03 -15.63 -6.62
CA VAL A 269 -15.57 -15.49 -6.74
C VAL A 269 -14.95 -16.88 -7.01
N SER A 270 -15.59 -17.68 -7.84
CA SER A 270 -15.33 -19.11 -8.01
C SER A 270 -13.93 -19.47 -8.52
N SER A 271 -13.27 -18.58 -9.28
CA SER A 271 -11.89 -18.81 -9.78
C SER A 271 -10.80 -18.27 -8.86
N LEU A 272 -11.16 -17.78 -7.66
CA LEU A 272 -10.23 -17.11 -6.75
C LEU A 272 -9.16 -18.07 -6.24
N LYS A 273 -7.89 -17.66 -6.33
CA LYS A 273 -6.71 -18.42 -5.86
C LYS A 273 -6.04 -17.77 -4.67
N GLU A 274 -6.11 -16.45 -4.60
CA GLU A 274 -5.47 -15.65 -3.54
C GLU A 274 -6.41 -14.55 -3.07
N ALA A 275 -6.60 -14.41 -1.76
CA ALA A 275 -7.41 -13.36 -1.16
C ALA A 275 -6.70 -12.67 -0.01
N ARG A 276 -6.81 -11.34 0.04
CA ARG A 276 -6.42 -10.50 1.16
C ARG A 276 -7.65 -9.80 1.73
N MET A 277 -7.93 -10.06 3.00
CA MET A 277 -9.11 -9.55 3.69
C MET A 277 -8.72 -8.68 4.87
N GLU A 278 -9.23 -7.46 4.91
CA GLU A 278 -8.99 -6.49 5.98
C GLU A 278 -10.30 -5.74 6.30
N ILE A 279 -10.42 -5.26 7.52
CA ILE A 279 -11.51 -4.38 7.97
C ILE A 279 -10.90 -3.07 8.45
N CYS A 280 -11.28 -1.96 7.82
CA CYS A 280 -10.94 -0.62 8.29
C CYS A 280 -11.98 -0.18 9.32
N PHE A 281 -11.56 0.07 10.55
CA PHE A 281 -12.43 0.50 11.64
C PHE A 281 -12.21 1.99 11.94
N CYS A 282 -13.31 2.72 12.12
CA CYS A 282 -13.25 4.10 12.58
C CYS A 282 -13.41 4.16 14.10
N ALA A 283 -12.47 4.79 14.79
CA ALA A 283 -12.50 4.89 16.25
C ALA A 283 -13.72 5.65 16.80
N LEU A 284 -14.34 6.51 15.98
CA LEU A 284 -15.55 7.29 16.35
C LEU A 284 -16.83 6.48 16.32
N GLU A 285 -16.82 5.28 15.71
CA GLU A 285 -18.00 4.41 15.60
C GLU A 285 -18.07 3.41 16.75
N ASP A 286 -19.28 2.95 17.04
CA ASP A 286 -19.49 1.81 17.89
C ASP A 286 -19.18 0.51 17.16
N LEU A 287 -18.72 -0.49 17.91
CA LEU A 287 -18.38 -1.79 17.36
C LEU A 287 -19.65 -2.63 17.14
N GLU A 288 -20.05 -2.77 15.88
CA GLU A 288 -21.16 -3.66 15.48
C GLU A 288 -20.65 -5.11 15.32
N ALA A 289 -20.17 -5.70 16.41
CA ALA A 289 -19.46 -6.99 16.36
C ALA A 289 -20.31 -8.15 15.83
N ASP A 290 -21.60 -8.21 16.15
CA ASP A 290 -22.50 -9.28 15.68
C ASP A 290 -22.70 -9.20 14.16
N PHE A 291 -22.88 -7.99 13.66
CA PHE A 291 -22.96 -7.76 12.22
C PHE A 291 -21.66 -8.13 11.51
N LEU A 292 -20.50 -7.67 12.04
CA LEU A 292 -19.19 -7.98 11.48
C LEU A 292 -18.92 -9.47 11.47
N GLN A 293 -19.23 -10.19 12.56
CA GLN A 293 -19.06 -11.64 12.63
C GLN A 293 -19.86 -12.34 11.53
N THR A 294 -21.16 -11.98 11.39
CA THR A 294 -22.03 -12.56 10.35
C THR A 294 -21.49 -12.30 8.95
N MET A 295 -21.05 -11.07 8.68
CA MET A 295 -20.50 -10.69 7.39
C MET A 295 -19.19 -11.45 7.08
N VAL A 296 -18.27 -11.47 8.04
CA VAL A 296 -16.97 -12.17 7.92
C VAL A 296 -17.17 -13.66 7.66
N LEU A 297 -18.07 -14.30 8.39
CA LEU A 297 -18.34 -15.74 8.22
C LEU A 297 -18.87 -16.05 6.82
N ARG A 298 -19.80 -15.25 6.30
CA ARG A 298 -20.29 -15.38 4.91
C ARG A 298 -19.17 -15.20 3.87
N MET A 299 -18.24 -14.28 4.12
CA MET A 299 -17.07 -14.11 3.25
C MET A 299 -16.16 -15.35 3.30
N LEU A 300 -15.90 -15.88 4.49
CA LEU A 300 -15.07 -17.08 4.67
C LEU A 300 -15.63 -18.31 3.97
N GLU A 301 -16.96 -18.47 3.88
CA GLU A 301 -17.60 -19.54 3.11
C GLU A 301 -17.21 -19.50 1.62
N LYS A 302 -16.99 -18.31 1.05
CA LYS A 302 -16.54 -18.14 -0.34
C LYS A 302 -15.04 -18.35 -0.52
N LEU A 303 -14.27 -18.36 0.56
CA LEU A 303 -12.80 -18.45 0.55
C LEU A 303 -12.25 -19.83 0.89
N GLN A 304 -13.10 -20.83 1.08
CA GLN A 304 -12.71 -22.19 1.52
C GLN A 304 -11.70 -22.89 0.59
N HIS A 305 -11.74 -22.57 -0.71
CA HIS A 305 -10.95 -23.24 -1.75
C HIS A 305 -9.73 -22.44 -2.20
N VAL A 306 -9.46 -21.30 -1.56
CA VAL A 306 -8.37 -20.41 -1.94
C VAL A 306 -7.03 -20.97 -1.46
N ASP A 307 -6.00 -20.98 -2.32
CA ASP A 307 -4.66 -21.50 -2.00
C ASP A 307 -3.88 -20.58 -1.05
N LYS A 308 -4.10 -19.24 -1.19
CA LYS A 308 -3.40 -18.24 -0.37
C LYS A 308 -4.38 -17.26 0.27
N LEU A 309 -4.27 -17.10 1.58
CA LEU A 309 -5.07 -16.15 2.36
C LEU A 309 -4.18 -15.17 3.11
N THR A 310 -4.62 -13.93 3.16
CA THR A 310 -4.04 -12.90 4.02
C THR A 310 -5.14 -12.27 4.85
N PHE A 311 -5.00 -12.31 6.18
CA PHE A 311 -5.92 -11.68 7.11
C PHE A 311 -5.25 -10.53 7.86
N GLY A 312 -5.91 -9.37 7.86
CA GLY A 312 -5.50 -8.24 8.66
C GLY A 312 -5.99 -8.30 10.11
N GLU A 313 -5.49 -7.39 10.93
CA GLU A 313 -5.68 -7.40 12.40
C GLU A 313 -7.16 -7.36 12.82
N ASN A 314 -7.95 -6.44 12.26
CA ASN A 314 -9.36 -6.33 12.63
C ASN A 314 -10.17 -7.55 12.19
N PHE A 315 -9.82 -8.14 11.05
CA PHE A 315 -10.45 -9.38 10.59
C PHE A 315 -10.19 -10.52 11.58
N LEU A 316 -8.95 -10.65 12.06
CA LEU A 316 -8.57 -11.63 13.10
C LEU A 316 -9.24 -11.34 14.45
N THR A 317 -9.40 -10.07 14.82
CA THR A 317 -10.14 -9.65 16.02
C THR A 317 -11.61 -10.06 15.94
N VAL A 318 -12.27 -9.86 14.79
CA VAL A 318 -13.66 -10.31 14.59
C VAL A 318 -13.76 -11.85 14.70
N LEU A 319 -12.78 -12.59 14.17
CA LEU A 319 -12.73 -14.05 14.35
C LEU A 319 -12.50 -14.46 15.80
N THR A 320 -11.74 -13.68 16.57
CA THR A 320 -11.60 -13.89 18.02
C THR A 320 -12.95 -13.75 18.73
N LEU A 321 -13.72 -12.72 18.40
CA LEU A 321 -15.06 -12.54 18.99
C LEU A 321 -16.01 -13.67 18.60
N ALA A 322 -15.91 -14.20 17.39
CA ALA A 322 -16.67 -15.37 16.94
C ALA A 322 -16.27 -16.63 17.72
N GLU A 323 -14.94 -16.85 17.94
CA GLU A 323 -14.43 -17.99 18.71
C GLU A 323 -14.89 -17.96 20.15
N LEU A 324 -14.84 -16.80 20.82
CA LEU A 324 -15.30 -16.64 22.21
C LEU A 324 -16.81 -16.94 22.39
N ARG A 325 -17.57 -16.86 21.31
CA ARG A 325 -18.99 -17.22 21.24
C ARG A 325 -19.22 -18.64 20.71
N SER A 326 -18.16 -19.41 20.50
CA SER A 326 -18.22 -20.76 19.92
C SER A 326 -18.91 -20.83 18.56
N ILE A 327 -18.85 -19.77 17.76
CA ILE A 327 -19.41 -19.72 16.40
C ILE A 327 -18.47 -20.50 15.48
N PRO A 328 -18.95 -21.51 14.72
CA PRO A 328 -18.09 -22.30 13.84
C PRO A 328 -17.59 -21.49 12.66
N ILE A 329 -16.33 -21.72 12.24
CA ILE A 329 -15.79 -21.19 10.99
C ILE A 329 -15.55 -22.34 10.00
N PRO A 330 -15.58 -22.08 8.69
CA PRO A 330 -15.37 -23.10 7.68
C PRO A 330 -13.95 -23.68 7.71
N ARG A 331 -13.77 -24.86 7.13
CA ARG A 331 -12.45 -25.44 6.85
C ARG A 331 -11.88 -24.81 5.60
N PHE A 332 -10.57 -24.56 5.58
CA PHE A 332 -9.84 -23.98 4.47
C PHE A 332 -8.88 -24.99 3.84
N LYS A 333 -8.78 -24.96 2.51
CA LYS A 333 -7.75 -25.69 1.75
C LYS A 333 -6.48 -24.87 1.52
N VAL A 334 -6.29 -23.84 2.36
CA VAL A 334 -5.19 -22.88 2.25
C VAL A 334 -3.84 -23.57 2.47
N LYS A 335 -2.87 -23.26 1.60
CA LYS A 335 -1.47 -23.74 1.67
C LYS A 335 -0.51 -22.65 2.15
N ASP A 336 -0.81 -21.38 1.87
CA ASP A 336 -0.01 -20.22 2.28
C ASP A 336 -0.92 -19.22 3.01
N LEU A 337 -0.67 -19.02 4.29
CA LEU A 337 -1.42 -18.09 5.15
C LEU A 337 -0.52 -16.94 5.57
N THR A 338 -0.99 -15.72 5.40
CA THR A 338 -0.34 -14.51 5.91
C THR A 338 -1.21 -13.84 6.96
N LEU A 339 -0.63 -13.50 8.09
CA LEU A 339 -1.27 -12.79 9.19
C LEU A 339 -0.61 -11.44 9.35
N GLU A 340 -1.34 -10.36 9.06
CA GLU A 340 -0.88 -8.98 9.24
C GLU A 340 -1.48 -8.41 10.51
N THR A 341 -0.74 -8.46 11.62
CA THR A 341 -1.27 -8.10 12.93
C THR A 341 -0.18 -7.75 13.92
N MET A 342 -0.55 -7.02 14.97
CA MET A 342 0.26 -6.92 16.18
C MET A 342 0.08 -8.16 17.07
N ILE A 343 1.09 -8.50 17.86
CA ILE A 343 0.98 -9.57 18.86
C ILE A 343 0.15 -9.03 20.03
N SER A 344 -1.06 -9.56 20.21
CA SER A 344 -1.95 -9.17 21.30
C SER A 344 -2.93 -10.29 21.66
N GLN A 345 -3.41 -10.31 22.89
CA GLN A 345 -4.42 -11.28 23.33
C GLN A 345 -5.70 -11.26 22.48
N TYR A 346 -6.00 -10.12 21.84
CA TYR A 346 -7.25 -9.88 21.10
C TYR A 346 -7.31 -10.57 19.75
N VAL A 347 -6.17 -11.03 19.21
CA VAL A 347 -6.09 -11.75 17.93
C VAL A 347 -5.77 -13.22 18.08
N ILE A 348 -5.22 -13.63 19.22
CA ILE A 348 -4.74 -15.01 19.42
C ILE A 348 -5.82 -16.07 19.24
N PRO A 349 -7.03 -15.99 19.86
CA PRO A 349 -8.06 -17.00 19.64
C PRO A 349 -8.48 -17.13 18.19
N GLY A 350 -8.65 -16.02 17.48
CA GLY A 350 -8.99 -16.00 16.06
C GLY A 350 -7.90 -16.64 15.19
N ILE A 351 -6.63 -16.35 15.47
CA ILE A 351 -5.49 -16.96 14.77
C ILE A 351 -5.48 -18.48 15.01
N VAL A 352 -5.56 -18.91 16.27
CA VAL A 352 -5.57 -20.33 16.63
C VAL A 352 -6.70 -21.05 15.89
N ARG A 353 -7.88 -20.46 15.85
CA ARG A 353 -9.02 -21.04 15.16
C ARG A 353 -8.81 -21.18 13.66
N VAL A 354 -8.25 -20.16 13.01
CA VAL A 354 -7.89 -20.21 11.57
C VAL A 354 -6.89 -21.34 11.32
N LEU A 355 -5.83 -21.45 12.12
CA LEU A 355 -4.82 -22.49 11.97
C LEU A 355 -5.39 -23.91 12.13
N GLN A 356 -6.25 -24.13 13.13
CA GLN A 356 -6.93 -25.41 13.37
C GLN A 356 -7.85 -25.83 12.21
N ASN A 357 -8.41 -24.82 11.50
CA ASN A 357 -9.28 -25.06 10.34
C ASN A 357 -8.52 -25.05 9.00
N SER A 358 -7.18 -25.01 9.03
CA SER A 358 -6.29 -25.01 7.86
C SER A 358 -5.37 -26.23 7.85
N PRO A 359 -5.89 -27.46 7.68
CA PRO A 359 -5.13 -28.70 7.85
C PRO A 359 -4.05 -28.93 6.78
N GLU A 360 -4.13 -28.24 5.64
CA GLU A 360 -3.19 -28.37 4.51
C GLU A 360 -2.11 -27.26 4.50
N LEU A 361 -2.02 -26.45 5.57
CA LEU A 361 -1.15 -25.29 5.63
C LEU A 361 0.34 -25.70 5.59
N LYS A 362 1.05 -25.23 4.56
CA LYS A 362 2.48 -25.49 4.36
C LYS A 362 3.36 -24.30 4.71
N LYS A 363 2.86 -23.08 4.46
CA LYS A 363 3.60 -21.85 4.73
C LYS A 363 2.76 -20.89 5.57
N LEU A 364 3.36 -20.39 6.64
CA LEU A 364 2.80 -19.33 7.48
C LEU A 364 3.71 -18.11 7.45
N THR A 365 3.16 -16.96 7.08
CA THR A 365 3.85 -15.68 7.16
C THR A 365 3.16 -14.81 8.19
N THR A 366 3.94 -14.21 9.11
CA THR A 366 3.43 -13.23 10.07
C THR A 366 4.12 -11.89 9.83
N ILE A 367 3.34 -10.82 9.73
CA ILE A 367 3.82 -9.46 9.48
C ILE A 367 3.39 -8.59 10.66
N HIS A 368 4.35 -8.31 11.55
CA HIS A 368 4.10 -7.50 12.75
C HIS A 368 4.35 -6.04 12.44
N ARG A 369 3.29 -5.31 12.14
CA ARG A 369 3.31 -3.88 11.89
C ARG A 369 2.06 -3.21 12.47
N MET A 370 2.20 -1.95 12.85
CA MET A 370 1.06 -1.15 13.28
C MET A 370 0.13 -0.87 12.10
N MET A 371 -1.15 -1.15 12.28
CA MET A 371 -2.19 -0.88 11.30
C MET A 371 -2.99 0.36 11.73
N PHE A 372 -3.43 1.14 10.75
CA PHE A 372 -4.35 2.25 11.03
C PHE A 372 -5.80 1.74 11.11
N GLY A 373 -6.60 2.36 11.99
CA GLY A 373 -8.00 2.01 12.11
C GLY A 373 -8.24 0.63 12.75
N THR A 374 -7.48 0.29 13.80
CA THR A 374 -7.68 -0.95 14.57
C THR A 374 -8.82 -0.79 15.59
N ILE A 375 -9.56 -1.89 15.82
CA ILE A 375 -10.56 -1.97 16.88
C ILE A 375 -9.86 -1.86 18.22
N THR A 376 -10.24 -0.86 19.02
CA THR A 376 -9.56 -0.60 20.29
C THR A 376 -9.94 -1.63 21.35
N LYS A 377 -8.99 -1.89 22.27
CA LYS A 377 -9.19 -2.74 23.44
C LYS A 377 -10.51 -2.43 24.17
N ASN A 378 -10.75 -1.15 24.45
CA ASN A 378 -11.94 -0.73 25.19
C ASN A 378 -13.23 -1.14 24.49
N LYS A 379 -13.32 -1.04 23.17
CA LYS A 379 -14.51 -1.44 22.41
C LYS A 379 -14.72 -2.95 22.43
N ILE A 380 -13.64 -3.74 22.37
CA ILE A 380 -13.69 -5.20 22.49
C ILE A 380 -14.17 -5.58 23.90
N ASP A 381 -13.54 -5.02 24.93
CA ASP A 381 -13.88 -5.31 26.33
C ASP A 381 -15.34 -4.91 26.65
N THR A 382 -15.79 -3.74 26.19
CA THR A 382 -17.18 -3.28 26.32
C THR A 382 -18.16 -4.26 25.66
N TYR A 383 -17.86 -4.70 24.45
CA TYR A 383 -18.70 -5.68 23.75
C TYR A 383 -18.77 -7.00 24.53
N LEU A 384 -17.65 -7.52 25.01
CA LEU A 384 -17.62 -8.77 25.78
C LEU A 384 -18.33 -8.65 27.13
N ASP A 385 -18.26 -7.49 27.79
CA ASP A 385 -19.05 -7.19 28.99
C ASP A 385 -20.55 -7.23 28.70
N LEU A 386 -21.01 -6.62 27.60
CA LEU A 386 -22.41 -6.65 27.17
C LEU A 386 -22.91 -8.05 26.84
N GLN A 387 -22.02 -8.92 26.32
CA GLN A 387 -22.34 -10.33 26.05
C GLN A 387 -22.31 -11.22 27.31
N GLY A 388 -22.02 -10.65 28.47
CA GLY A 388 -21.96 -11.39 29.75
C GLY A 388 -20.75 -12.31 29.89
N VAL A 389 -19.72 -12.14 29.05
CA VAL A 389 -18.51 -12.95 29.13
C VAL A 389 -17.65 -12.49 30.31
N LYS A 390 -17.52 -13.33 31.34
CA LYS A 390 -16.77 -13.01 32.55
C LYS A 390 -15.29 -12.78 32.27
N LYS A 391 -14.68 -11.76 32.88
CA LYS A 391 -13.29 -11.34 32.64
C LYS A 391 -12.26 -12.45 32.87
N ASP A 392 -12.45 -13.29 33.87
CA ASP A 392 -11.58 -14.40 34.21
C ASP A 392 -11.66 -15.59 33.22
N GLN A 393 -12.72 -15.66 32.42
CA GLN A 393 -12.98 -16.73 31.46
C GLN A 393 -12.79 -16.35 30.01
N ARG A 394 -12.54 -15.04 29.70
CA ARG A 394 -12.43 -14.52 28.32
C ARG A 394 -11.28 -15.12 27.54
N TRP A 395 -10.14 -15.28 28.20
CA TRP A 395 -8.91 -15.57 27.50
C TRP A 395 -8.36 -16.94 27.88
N SER A 396 -8.01 -17.74 26.88
CA SER A 396 -7.27 -18.96 27.07
C SER A 396 -5.90 -18.67 27.71
N LEU A 397 -5.29 -19.67 28.37
CA LEU A 397 -3.94 -19.53 28.91
C LEU A 397 -2.94 -19.05 27.87
N GLU A 398 -3.11 -19.50 26.64
CA GLU A 398 -2.27 -19.10 25.49
C GLU A 398 -2.40 -17.61 25.16
N ALA A 399 -3.62 -17.05 25.20
CA ALA A 399 -3.85 -15.63 24.94
C ALA A 399 -3.39 -14.74 26.10
N ARG A 400 -3.48 -15.23 27.36
CA ARG A 400 -3.03 -14.50 28.55
C ARG A 400 -1.53 -14.22 28.57
N VAL A 401 -0.71 -15.00 27.88
CA VAL A 401 0.72 -14.73 27.71
C VAL A 401 0.96 -13.33 27.08
N PHE A 402 -0.01 -12.85 26.31
CA PHE A 402 0.04 -11.57 25.59
C PHE A 402 -0.89 -10.52 26.21
N GLU A 403 -1.29 -10.71 27.46
CA GLU A 403 -2.19 -9.80 28.16
C GLU A 403 -1.50 -8.46 28.41
N ASN A 404 -2.23 -7.36 28.14
CA ASN A 404 -1.76 -5.99 28.29
C ASN A 404 -0.48 -5.64 27.50
N LEU A 405 -0.04 -6.49 26.59
CA LEU A 405 1.12 -6.24 25.75
C LEU A 405 0.84 -5.08 24.81
N LYS A 406 1.65 -4.02 24.90
CA LYS A 406 1.61 -2.91 23.95
C LYS A 406 2.64 -3.13 22.86
N HIS A 407 2.39 -2.60 21.69
CA HIS A 407 3.27 -2.83 20.53
C HIS A 407 4.73 -2.40 20.75
N TRP A 408 4.97 -1.45 21.65
CA TRP A 408 6.33 -1.00 22.00
C TRP A 408 6.98 -1.82 23.14
N ASP A 409 6.21 -2.67 23.81
CA ASP A 409 6.70 -3.50 24.91
C ASP A 409 6.99 -4.95 24.45
N VAL A 410 6.91 -5.21 23.13
CA VAL A 410 7.19 -6.54 22.57
C VAL A 410 8.68 -6.84 22.65
N GLU A 411 9.04 -7.90 23.36
CA GLU A 411 10.40 -8.43 23.55
C GLU A 411 10.60 -9.74 22.80
N SER A 412 11.86 -10.20 22.67
CA SER A 412 12.22 -11.48 22.02
C SER A 412 11.41 -12.66 22.52
N ARG A 413 11.19 -12.76 23.84
CA ARG A 413 10.39 -13.84 24.46
C ARG A 413 8.93 -13.84 24.00
N HIS A 414 8.31 -12.67 23.78
CA HIS A 414 6.93 -12.58 23.31
C HIS A 414 6.82 -13.05 21.85
N VAL A 415 7.78 -12.67 21.00
CA VAL A 415 7.83 -13.12 19.61
C VAL A 415 8.07 -14.64 19.54
N ALA A 416 9.01 -15.15 20.36
CA ALA A 416 9.30 -16.59 20.45
C ALA A 416 8.08 -17.40 20.94
N SER A 417 7.40 -16.94 22.01
CA SER A 417 6.16 -17.56 22.50
C SER A 417 5.04 -17.55 21.46
N PHE A 418 4.93 -16.46 20.69
CA PHE A 418 3.97 -16.38 19.58
C PHE A 418 4.31 -17.39 18.48
N MET A 419 5.58 -17.49 18.08
CA MET A 419 6.03 -18.46 17.09
C MET A 419 5.79 -19.90 17.57
N GLU A 420 6.15 -20.23 18.80
CA GLU A 420 5.95 -21.55 19.40
C GLU A 420 4.45 -21.94 19.41
N LEU A 421 3.57 -20.99 19.75
CA LEU A 421 2.13 -21.21 19.71
C LEU A 421 1.66 -21.55 18.29
N MET A 422 2.11 -20.80 17.28
CA MET A 422 1.75 -21.04 15.88
C MET A 422 2.22 -22.43 15.42
N LEU A 423 3.48 -22.79 15.73
CA LEU A 423 4.05 -24.09 15.39
C LEU A 423 3.29 -25.24 16.07
N LYS A 424 2.89 -25.09 17.33
CA LYS A 424 2.10 -26.07 18.07
C LYS A 424 0.71 -26.32 17.48
N LYS A 425 0.11 -25.29 16.85
CA LYS A 425 -1.24 -25.38 16.27
C LYS A 425 -1.27 -25.85 14.80
N THR A 426 -0.11 -25.99 14.16
CA THR A 426 0.03 -26.40 12.76
C THR A 426 0.83 -27.71 12.67
N LYS A 427 0.23 -28.75 12.06
CA LYS A 427 0.89 -30.07 11.94
C LYS A 427 1.63 -30.27 10.62
N THR A 428 1.26 -29.53 9.58
CA THR A 428 1.72 -29.70 8.21
C THR A 428 2.62 -28.57 7.71
N LEU A 429 3.02 -27.68 8.65
CA LEU A 429 3.80 -26.51 8.32
C LEU A 429 5.24 -26.92 7.91
N GLU A 430 5.68 -26.46 6.75
CA GLU A 430 7.02 -26.65 6.22
C GLU A 430 7.88 -25.40 6.43
N LYS A 431 7.25 -24.21 6.35
CA LYS A 431 7.96 -22.92 6.41
C LYS A 431 7.19 -21.88 7.22
N MET A 432 7.89 -21.19 8.12
CA MET A 432 7.41 -19.99 8.81
C MET A 432 8.27 -18.78 8.45
N VAL A 433 7.63 -17.65 8.12
CA VAL A 433 8.31 -16.37 7.82
C VAL A 433 7.79 -15.31 8.77
N VAL A 434 8.68 -14.65 9.48
CA VAL A 434 8.33 -13.61 10.45
C VAL A 434 8.94 -12.29 10.03
N TRP A 435 8.08 -11.29 9.77
CA TRP A 435 8.46 -9.93 9.47
C TRP A 435 8.11 -9.05 10.66
N PHE A 436 9.13 -8.45 11.28
CA PHE A 436 8.94 -7.60 12.46
C PHE A 436 9.46 -6.19 12.19
N TYR A 437 8.58 -5.21 12.30
CA TYR A 437 8.90 -3.80 12.16
C TYR A 437 9.03 -3.17 13.54
N SER A 438 10.26 -2.81 13.95
CA SER A 438 10.51 -2.12 15.21
C SER A 438 10.11 -0.65 15.08
N TYR A 439 9.36 -0.12 16.06
CA TYR A 439 8.85 1.26 16.05
C TYR A 439 9.61 2.21 16.99
N ARG A 440 10.50 1.69 17.84
CA ARG A 440 11.28 2.51 18.76
C ARG A 440 12.78 2.29 18.66
N LYS A 441 13.53 3.38 18.85
CA LYS A 441 14.95 3.34 19.12
C LYS A 441 15.15 2.66 20.47
N GLY A 442 15.80 1.51 20.53
CA GLY A 442 16.03 0.74 21.76
C GLY A 442 15.11 -0.48 21.97
N GLN A 443 14.12 -0.72 21.11
CA GLN A 443 13.43 -2.00 21.09
C GLN A 443 14.39 -3.05 20.50
N THR A 444 15.04 -3.82 21.37
CA THR A 444 16.02 -4.82 20.97
C THR A 444 15.38 -6.20 20.99
N LEU A 445 15.39 -6.85 19.83
CA LEU A 445 15.04 -8.26 19.66
C LEU A 445 16.34 -9.06 19.50
N GLU A 446 17.38 -8.75 20.30
CA GLU A 446 18.74 -9.25 20.14
C GLU A 446 18.83 -10.76 20.39
N GLU A 447 18.06 -11.28 21.31
CA GLU A 447 18.04 -12.71 21.63
C GLU A 447 17.21 -13.54 20.64
N LEU A 448 16.34 -12.90 19.86
CA LEU A 448 15.43 -13.63 18.98
C LEU A 448 16.14 -14.44 17.88
N PRO A 449 17.22 -13.96 17.24
CA PRO A 449 17.99 -14.76 16.28
C PRO A 449 18.58 -16.04 16.86
N GLU A 450 18.91 -16.07 18.16
CA GLU A 450 19.43 -17.26 18.86
C GLU A 450 18.31 -18.25 19.20
N MET A 451 17.10 -17.78 19.46
CA MET A 451 15.95 -18.62 19.77
C MET A 451 15.36 -19.32 18.54
N VAL A 452 15.45 -18.70 17.36
CA VAL A 452 14.83 -19.18 16.11
C VAL A 452 15.35 -20.56 15.68
N PRO A 453 16.66 -20.86 15.68
CA PRO A 453 17.16 -22.19 15.31
C PRO A 453 16.61 -23.28 16.23
N VAL A 454 16.55 -23.04 17.53
CA VAL A 454 16.00 -23.99 18.51
C VAL A 454 14.54 -24.30 18.22
N LEU A 455 13.74 -23.30 17.91
CA LEU A 455 12.32 -23.47 17.52
C LEU A 455 12.17 -24.23 16.20
N ALA A 456 13.04 -23.95 15.23
CA ALA A 456 13.05 -24.58 13.92
C ALA A 456 13.34 -26.09 14.04
N ASP A 457 14.41 -26.46 14.74
CA ASP A 457 14.86 -27.84 14.92
C ASP A 457 13.82 -28.64 15.72
N LYS A 458 13.29 -28.09 16.82
CA LYS A 458 12.27 -28.74 17.67
C LYS A 458 11.02 -29.11 16.89
N ASN A 459 10.64 -28.30 15.87
CA ASN A 459 9.40 -28.49 15.13
C ASN A 459 9.60 -29.00 13.71
N ASN A 460 10.83 -29.21 13.27
CA ASN A 460 11.19 -29.59 11.90
C ASN A 460 10.58 -28.65 10.83
N VAL A 461 10.65 -27.34 11.08
CA VAL A 461 10.07 -26.28 10.22
C VAL A 461 11.16 -25.26 9.87
N SER A 462 11.28 -24.90 8.60
CA SER A 462 12.16 -23.80 8.18
C SER A 462 11.62 -22.46 8.67
N ILE A 463 12.40 -21.72 9.47
CA ILE A 463 12.00 -20.40 9.98
C ILE A 463 12.90 -19.31 9.39
N VAL A 464 12.29 -18.29 8.82
CA VAL A 464 12.98 -17.11 8.26
C VAL A 464 12.52 -15.87 9.02
N LEU A 465 13.48 -15.16 9.61
CA LEU A 465 13.22 -13.96 10.39
C LEU A 465 13.73 -12.71 9.65
N HIS A 466 12.87 -11.72 9.52
CA HIS A 466 13.18 -10.39 8.95
C HIS A 466 12.93 -9.33 10.01
N LEU A 467 13.99 -8.70 10.50
CA LEU A 467 13.91 -7.61 11.47
C LEU A 467 14.20 -6.28 10.78
N PHE A 468 13.25 -5.36 10.81
CA PHE A 468 13.38 -4.02 10.26
C PHE A 468 13.52 -3.00 11.39
N LYS A 469 14.67 -2.30 11.40
CA LYS A 469 14.85 -1.14 12.28
C LYS A 469 14.24 0.10 11.60
N PRO A 470 13.65 1.04 12.36
CA PRO A 470 13.18 2.28 11.77
C PRO A 470 14.38 3.02 11.17
N ASN A 471 14.35 3.22 9.85
CA ASN A 471 15.29 4.12 9.22
C ASN A 471 15.03 5.54 9.73
N HIS A 472 16.06 6.17 10.29
CA HIS A 472 16.05 7.59 10.60
C HIS A 472 16.00 8.39 9.31
N ARG A 473 14.79 8.59 8.74
CA ARG A 473 14.47 9.63 7.75
C ARG A 473 13.00 9.49 7.34
N VAL A 474 12.16 10.18 8.04
CA VAL A 474 11.11 11.04 7.45
C VAL A 474 10.89 12.17 8.44
#